data_3f2f1ef7b1b7de4de5b4557ec2e61fae
#
_entry.id   3f2f1ef7b1b7de4de5b4557ec2e61fae
#
_cell.length_a   1.000
_cell.length_b   1.000
_cell.length_c   1.000
_cell.angle_alpha   90.00
_cell.angle_beta   90.00
_cell.angle_gamma   90.00
#
_symmetry.space_group_name_H-M   'P 1'
#
loop_
_entity.id
_entity.type
_entity.pdbx_description
1 polymer ?
#
loop_
_entity_poly.entity_id
_entity_poly.type
_entity_poly.pdbx_seq_one_letter_code
_entity_poly.pdbx_strand_id
1 'polypeptide(L)'
;QHREDAEDVLQESFLKAYQNLAGFQGNSKFYTWLVRIAVNESLMKLRKRRSDRTVSLDEEVETEDGSMPREVPDWGPSPEQLYGREELNGILVRTIGGLPASFRTVFVLRDVEGLSTEETAEALALSVPAVKSRLLRARLQLRDRLSRFFQRQSAGDVKQ
;
A
#
# COMPACT_ATOMS: atom_id res chain seq x y z
N GLN A 1 9.12 -5.01 3.03
CA GLN A 1 7.79 -5.65 3.01
C GLN A 1 8.03 -7.15 3.04
N HIS A 2 7.49 -7.85 4.05
CA HIS A 2 7.64 -9.29 4.16
C HIS A 2 6.54 -9.96 3.33
N ARG A 3 6.92 -10.68 2.28
CA ARG A 3 6.01 -11.39 1.39
C ARG A 3 5.18 -12.42 2.14
N GLU A 4 5.81 -13.17 3.02
CA GLU A 4 5.17 -14.16 3.89
C GLU A 4 4.04 -13.56 4.72
N ASP A 5 4.27 -12.39 5.34
CA ASP A 5 3.24 -11.68 6.09
C ASP A 5 2.04 -11.26 5.21
N ALA A 6 2.28 -10.91 3.96
CA ALA A 6 1.21 -10.54 3.04
C ALA A 6 0.40 -11.77 2.61
N GLU A 7 1.07 -12.91 2.36
CA GLU A 7 0.42 -14.17 2.02
C GLU A 7 -0.43 -14.70 3.19
N ASP A 8 0.08 -14.62 4.41
CA ASP A 8 -0.68 -14.98 5.62
C ASP A 8 -1.92 -14.10 5.80
N VAL A 9 -1.78 -12.77 5.64
CA VAL A 9 -2.91 -11.84 5.72
C VAL A 9 -3.94 -12.15 4.65
N LEU A 10 -3.51 -12.48 3.44
CA LEU A 10 -4.41 -12.84 2.36
C LEU A 10 -5.21 -14.10 2.69
N GLN A 11 -4.53 -15.16 3.12
CA GLN A 11 -5.17 -16.43 3.50
C GLN A 11 -6.16 -16.23 4.66
N GLU A 12 -5.75 -15.53 5.72
CA GLU A 12 -6.61 -15.26 6.88
C GLU A 12 -7.83 -14.41 6.47
N SER A 13 -7.64 -13.44 5.57
CA SER A 13 -8.74 -12.60 5.07
C SER A 13 -9.78 -13.42 4.29
N PHE A 14 -9.34 -14.33 3.43
CA PHE A 14 -10.27 -15.21 2.71
C PHE A 14 -10.96 -16.21 3.63
N LEU A 15 -10.24 -16.78 4.59
CA LEU A 15 -10.83 -17.68 5.58
C LEU A 15 -11.92 -16.97 6.39
N LYS A 16 -11.63 -15.77 6.89
CA LYS A 16 -12.62 -14.95 7.61
C LYS A 16 -13.78 -14.53 6.74
N ALA A 17 -13.53 -14.18 5.48
CA ALA A 17 -14.58 -13.86 4.53
C ALA A 17 -15.52 -15.08 4.31
N TYR A 18 -14.96 -16.25 4.13
CA TYR A 18 -15.72 -17.48 3.97
C TYR A 18 -16.57 -17.80 5.21
N GLN A 19 -15.97 -17.73 6.40
CA GLN A 19 -16.64 -18.00 7.66
C GLN A 19 -17.81 -17.03 7.94
N ASN A 20 -17.69 -15.78 7.49
CA ASN A 20 -18.67 -14.73 7.73
C ASN A 20 -19.57 -14.44 6.52
N LEU A 21 -19.46 -15.24 5.45
CA LEU A 21 -20.20 -15.01 4.20
C LEU A 21 -21.73 -15.05 4.42
N ALA A 22 -22.21 -15.98 5.25
CA ALA A 22 -23.63 -16.08 5.59
C ALA A 22 -24.18 -14.83 6.31
N GLY A 23 -23.32 -14.05 6.97
CA GLY A 23 -23.66 -12.79 7.63
C GLY A 23 -23.56 -11.56 6.72
N PHE A 24 -23.13 -11.71 5.48
CA PHE A 24 -23.05 -10.60 4.54
C PHE A 24 -24.45 -10.19 4.07
N GLN A 25 -24.93 -9.03 4.55
CA GLN A 25 -26.28 -8.53 4.31
C GLN A 25 -26.44 -7.70 3.04
N GLY A 26 -25.37 -7.50 2.25
CA GLY A 26 -25.43 -6.69 1.03
C GLY A 26 -25.54 -5.17 1.25
N ASN A 27 -25.32 -4.68 2.47
CA ASN A 27 -25.38 -3.26 2.80
C ASN A 27 -24.26 -2.43 2.16
N SER A 28 -23.19 -3.10 1.69
CA SER A 28 -22.10 -2.54 0.88
C SER A 28 -21.78 -3.47 -0.27
N LYS A 29 -20.92 -3.02 -1.22
CA LYS A 29 -20.41 -3.92 -2.26
C LYS A 29 -19.59 -5.04 -1.60
N PHE A 30 -19.71 -6.27 -2.13
CA PHE A 30 -18.93 -7.42 -1.64
C PHE A 30 -17.42 -7.12 -1.59
N TYR A 31 -16.90 -6.45 -2.62
CA TYR A 31 -15.51 -6.04 -2.67
C TYR A 31 -15.12 -5.13 -1.50
N THR A 32 -15.93 -4.11 -1.19
CA THR A 32 -15.68 -3.19 -0.06
C THR A 32 -15.67 -3.93 1.27
N TRP A 33 -16.61 -4.87 1.44
CA TRP A 33 -16.66 -5.72 2.63
C TRP A 33 -15.42 -6.63 2.76
N LEU A 34 -14.97 -7.25 1.67
CA LEU A 34 -13.76 -8.07 1.65
C LEU A 34 -12.50 -7.24 1.94
N VAL A 35 -12.37 -6.08 1.31
CA VAL A 35 -11.27 -5.14 1.57
C VAL A 35 -11.22 -4.72 3.03
N ARG A 36 -12.37 -4.48 3.67
CA ARG A 36 -12.44 -4.16 5.10
C ARG A 36 -11.88 -5.28 5.96
N ILE A 37 -12.17 -6.54 5.65
CA ILE A 37 -11.57 -7.69 6.35
C ILE A 37 -10.05 -7.68 6.17
N ALA A 38 -9.56 -7.58 4.93
CA ALA A 38 -8.14 -7.60 4.62
C ALA A 38 -7.35 -6.44 5.29
N VAL A 39 -7.91 -5.25 5.31
CA VAL A 39 -7.32 -4.10 6.01
C VAL A 39 -7.23 -4.34 7.51
N ASN A 40 -8.30 -4.86 8.12
CA ASN A 40 -8.31 -5.17 9.55
C ASN A 40 -7.23 -6.21 9.91
N GLU A 41 -7.10 -7.28 9.13
CA GLU A 41 -6.05 -8.29 9.34
C GLU A 41 -4.65 -7.69 9.19
N SER A 42 -4.43 -6.87 8.15
CA SER A 42 -3.16 -6.18 7.94
C SER A 42 -2.79 -5.28 9.13
N LEU A 43 -3.75 -4.51 9.63
CA LEU A 43 -3.54 -3.62 10.77
C LEU A 43 -3.29 -4.40 12.07
N MET A 44 -3.99 -5.53 12.28
CA MET A 44 -3.77 -6.41 13.43
C MET A 44 -2.35 -6.99 13.39
N LYS A 45 -1.90 -7.48 12.24
CA LYS A 45 -0.54 -8.02 12.07
C LYS A 45 0.53 -6.96 12.33
N LEU A 46 0.33 -5.74 11.83
CA LEU A 46 1.23 -4.61 12.09
C LEU A 46 1.29 -4.22 13.58
N ARG A 47 0.15 -4.24 14.28
CA ARG A 47 0.10 -3.96 15.73
C ARG A 47 0.84 -5.05 16.52
N LYS A 48 0.61 -6.33 16.20
CA LYS A 48 1.30 -7.46 16.83
C LYS A 48 2.81 -7.31 16.69
N ARG A 49 3.31 -7.06 15.49
CA ARG A 49 4.74 -6.84 15.26
C ARG A 49 5.32 -5.67 16.06
N ARG A 50 4.57 -4.58 16.22
CA ARG A 50 5.02 -3.46 17.07
C ARG A 50 5.07 -3.85 18.54
N SER A 51 4.08 -4.61 19.03
CA SER A 51 4.07 -5.12 20.40
C SER A 51 5.25 -6.06 20.65
N ASP A 52 5.50 -6.98 19.74
CA ASP A 52 6.61 -7.94 19.85
C ASP A 52 7.99 -7.24 19.81
N ARG A 53 8.11 -6.13 19.07
CA ARG A 53 9.31 -5.28 19.06
C ARG A 53 9.49 -4.44 20.32
N THR A 54 8.41 -4.03 20.97
CA THR A 54 8.49 -3.24 22.23
C THR A 54 8.96 -4.09 23.41
N VAL A 55 8.85 -5.41 23.31
CA VAL A 55 9.39 -6.37 24.30
C VAL A 55 10.89 -6.63 24.09
N SER A 56 11.42 -6.36 22.90
CA SER A 56 12.85 -6.37 22.58
C SER A 56 13.39 -4.93 22.64
N LEU A 57 13.94 -4.56 23.80
CA LEU A 57 14.59 -3.27 24.05
C LEU A 57 15.74 -3.02 23.06
N ASP A 58 15.81 -1.79 22.56
CA ASP A 58 16.91 -1.17 21.82
C ASP A 58 17.28 -1.76 20.45
N GLU A 59 16.54 -1.32 19.41
CA GLU A 59 17.15 -1.14 18.09
C GLU A 59 16.37 -0.10 17.28
N GLU A 60 17.08 0.93 16.86
CA GLU A 60 16.62 1.96 15.91
C GLU A 60 16.21 1.31 14.58
N VAL A 61 15.07 1.72 14.04
CA VAL A 61 14.53 1.18 12.79
C VAL A 61 15.32 1.78 11.62
N GLU A 62 16.37 1.12 11.22
CA GLU A 62 16.89 1.26 9.86
C GLU A 62 15.88 0.68 8.87
N THR A 63 15.49 1.49 7.90
CA THR A 63 14.68 1.09 6.75
C THR A 63 15.54 0.24 5.83
N GLU A 64 15.53 -1.07 6.03
CA GLU A 64 16.14 -1.98 5.09
C GLU A 64 15.41 -2.01 3.75
N ASP A 65 16.25 -1.92 2.74
CA ASP A 65 15.98 -1.94 1.31
C ASP A 65 15.25 -3.24 0.90
N GLY A 66 14.00 -3.11 0.48
CA GLY A 66 13.15 -4.25 0.14
C GLY A 66 13.47 -4.84 -1.22
N SER A 67 13.88 -6.08 -1.22
CA SER A 67 14.03 -6.96 -2.39
C SER A 67 12.81 -6.93 -3.31
N MET A 68 13.06 -6.77 -4.61
CA MET A 68 12.05 -6.70 -5.68
C MET A 68 11.36 -8.05 -5.91
N PRO A 69 10.04 -8.09 -6.16
CA PRO A 69 9.34 -9.27 -6.64
C PRO A 69 9.72 -9.56 -8.11
N ARG A 70 9.95 -10.81 -8.41
CA ARG A 70 10.30 -11.32 -9.73
C ARG A 70 9.04 -11.43 -10.61
N GLU A 71 9.17 -11.04 -11.85
CA GLU A 71 8.10 -10.85 -12.83
C GLU A 71 7.48 -12.11 -13.39
N VAL A 72 6.21 -11.94 -13.83
CA VAL A 72 5.53 -12.84 -14.78
C VAL A 72 5.59 -12.18 -16.15
N PRO A 73 6.02 -12.85 -17.23
CA PRO A 73 6.13 -12.22 -18.55
C PRO A 73 4.75 -11.99 -19.17
N ASP A 74 4.45 -10.76 -19.51
CA ASP A 74 3.31 -10.39 -20.34
C ASP A 74 3.79 -9.99 -21.75
N TRP A 75 3.05 -10.40 -22.77
CA TRP A 75 3.34 -10.14 -24.19
C TRP A 75 2.89 -8.71 -24.52
N GLY A 76 3.76 -7.75 -24.36
CA GLY A 76 3.49 -6.33 -24.55
C GLY A 76 4.74 -5.55 -25.01
N PRO A 77 4.75 -4.24 -24.94
CA PRO A 77 5.54 -3.27 -25.70
C PRO A 77 7.05 -3.52 -25.72
N SER A 78 7.78 -2.78 -26.57
CA SER A 78 9.22 -2.99 -26.83
C SER A 78 10.11 -3.01 -25.57
N PRO A 79 11.29 -3.68 -25.59
CA PRO A 79 12.15 -3.80 -24.41
C PRO A 79 12.50 -2.45 -23.74
N GLU A 80 12.72 -1.40 -24.50
CA GLU A 80 13.03 -0.05 -23.99
C GLU A 80 11.84 0.59 -23.26
N GLN A 81 10.60 0.37 -23.75
CA GLN A 81 9.38 0.85 -23.09
C GLN A 81 9.06 0.03 -21.84
N LEU A 82 9.46 -1.22 -21.79
CA LEU A 82 9.32 -2.09 -20.63
C LEU A 82 10.29 -1.65 -19.52
N TYR A 83 11.57 -1.42 -19.83
CA TYR A 83 12.55 -0.95 -18.84
C TYR A 83 12.11 0.37 -18.18
N GLY A 84 11.62 1.34 -18.95
CA GLY A 84 11.12 2.60 -18.40
C GLY A 84 9.88 2.41 -17.52
N ARG A 85 8.98 1.47 -17.84
CA ARG A 85 7.80 1.16 -17.03
C ARG A 85 8.15 0.44 -15.73
N GLU A 86 9.08 -0.50 -15.78
CA GLU A 86 9.52 -1.25 -14.61
C GLU A 86 10.25 -0.36 -13.62
N GLU A 87 11.15 0.47 -14.11
CA GLU A 87 11.84 1.45 -13.28
C GLU A 87 10.86 2.42 -12.63
N LEU A 88 9.90 2.97 -13.40
CA LEU A 88 8.86 3.84 -12.89
C LEU A 88 7.98 3.14 -11.85
N ASN A 89 7.56 1.90 -12.12
CA ASN A 89 6.82 1.09 -11.15
C ASN A 89 7.62 0.87 -9.86
N GLY A 90 8.89 0.54 -9.97
CA GLY A 90 9.78 0.37 -8.82
C GLY A 90 9.89 1.66 -7.99
N ILE A 91 10.00 2.82 -8.65
CA ILE A 91 10.03 4.13 -7.99
C ILE A 91 8.70 4.40 -7.27
N LEU A 92 7.57 4.16 -7.94
CA LEU A 92 6.24 4.38 -7.36
C LEU A 92 6.00 3.48 -6.16
N VAL A 93 6.29 2.18 -6.27
CA VAL A 93 6.12 1.21 -5.17
C VAL A 93 6.96 1.61 -3.95
N ARG A 94 8.24 1.98 -4.15
CA ARG A 94 9.11 2.45 -3.06
C ARG A 94 8.60 3.75 -2.45
N THR A 95 8.16 4.70 -3.27
CA THR A 95 7.68 6.00 -2.80
C THR A 95 6.38 5.87 -2.00
N ILE A 96 5.44 5.03 -2.48
CA ILE A 96 4.20 4.69 -1.77
C ILE A 96 4.52 3.92 -0.48
N GLY A 97 5.44 2.95 -0.55
CA GLY A 97 5.89 2.17 0.61
C GLY A 97 6.46 3.04 1.73
N GLY A 98 7.11 4.15 1.39
CA GLY A 98 7.64 5.10 2.35
C GLY A 98 6.61 6.02 3.02
N LEU A 99 5.35 6.03 2.61
CA LEU A 99 4.30 6.80 3.28
C LEU A 99 4.00 6.22 4.68
N PRO A 100 3.64 7.06 5.67
CA PRO A 100 3.02 6.58 6.91
C PRO A 100 1.85 5.64 6.63
N ALA A 101 1.72 4.55 7.39
CA ALA A 101 0.72 3.51 7.14
C ALA A 101 -0.70 4.07 6.98
N SER A 102 -1.09 5.06 7.80
CA SER A 102 -2.41 5.69 7.76
C SER A 102 -2.69 6.48 6.47
N PHE A 103 -1.66 7.05 5.85
CA PHE A 103 -1.78 7.79 4.58
C PHE A 103 -1.70 6.83 3.40
N ARG A 104 -0.76 5.86 3.47
CA ARG A 104 -0.58 4.83 2.46
C ARG A 104 -1.84 4.02 2.22
N THR A 105 -2.49 3.54 3.30
CA THR A 105 -3.72 2.73 3.18
C THR A 105 -4.83 3.51 2.50
N VAL A 106 -5.07 4.78 2.88
CA VAL A 106 -6.07 5.62 2.22
C VAL A 106 -5.72 5.85 0.76
N PHE A 107 -4.46 6.12 0.44
CA PHE A 107 -4.00 6.34 -0.94
C PHE A 107 -4.19 5.10 -1.81
N VAL A 108 -3.78 3.92 -1.31
CA VAL A 108 -3.95 2.66 -2.04
C VAL A 108 -5.42 2.38 -2.32
N LEU A 109 -6.29 2.47 -1.34
CA LEU A 109 -7.72 2.19 -1.54
C LEU A 109 -8.39 3.19 -2.50
N ARG A 110 -8.02 4.48 -2.44
CA ARG A 110 -8.63 5.53 -3.27
C ARG A 110 -8.05 5.64 -4.68
N ASP A 111 -6.73 5.67 -4.80
CA ASP A 111 -6.03 6.05 -6.03
C ASP A 111 -5.48 4.84 -6.79
N VAL A 112 -5.28 3.70 -6.13
CA VAL A 112 -4.83 2.45 -6.78
C VAL A 112 -6.01 1.51 -7.00
N GLU A 113 -6.81 1.23 -5.96
CA GLU A 113 -7.94 0.29 -6.04
C GLU A 113 -9.25 0.93 -6.52
N GLY A 114 -9.32 2.26 -6.59
CA GLY A 114 -10.46 2.98 -7.16
C GLY A 114 -11.73 3.00 -6.30
N LEU A 115 -11.65 2.69 -4.99
CA LEU A 115 -12.80 2.83 -4.09
C LEU A 115 -13.26 4.29 -4.03
N SER A 116 -14.57 4.53 -3.82
CA SER A 116 -15.07 5.87 -3.52
C SER A 116 -14.56 6.36 -2.15
N THR A 117 -14.73 7.64 -1.86
CA THR A 117 -14.37 8.20 -0.55
C THR A 117 -15.20 7.57 0.56
N GLU A 118 -16.47 7.32 0.29
CA GLU A 118 -17.45 6.72 1.18
C GLU A 118 -17.10 5.24 1.43
N GLU A 119 -16.83 4.47 0.38
CA GLU A 119 -16.38 3.08 0.48
C GLU A 119 -15.06 2.95 1.25
N THR A 120 -14.12 3.89 1.03
CA THR A 120 -12.86 3.94 1.78
C THR A 120 -13.08 4.28 3.25
N ALA A 121 -13.98 5.20 3.55
CA ALA A 121 -14.35 5.57 4.91
C ALA A 121 -14.98 4.38 5.65
N GLU A 122 -15.87 3.65 5.00
CA GLU A 122 -16.48 2.42 5.52
C GLU A 122 -15.40 1.33 5.77
N ALA A 123 -14.56 1.04 4.77
CA ALA A 123 -13.53 0.01 4.85
C ALA A 123 -12.51 0.26 5.98
N LEU A 124 -12.20 1.53 6.27
CA LEU A 124 -11.23 1.94 7.28
C LEU A 124 -11.85 2.33 8.64
N ALA A 125 -13.17 2.31 8.76
CA ALA A 125 -13.91 2.84 9.91
C ALA A 125 -13.50 4.29 10.23
N LEU A 126 -13.41 5.14 9.20
CA LEU A 126 -13.05 6.54 9.29
C LEU A 126 -14.21 7.43 8.87
N SER A 127 -14.19 8.70 9.29
CA SER A 127 -15.08 9.71 8.72
C SER A 127 -14.64 10.13 7.31
N VAL A 128 -15.57 10.51 6.46
CA VAL A 128 -15.28 11.03 5.10
C VAL A 128 -14.31 12.21 5.12
N PRO A 129 -14.43 13.21 6.01
CA PRO A 129 -13.42 14.28 6.14
C PRO A 129 -12.03 13.77 6.50
N ALA A 130 -11.92 12.73 7.35
CA ALA A 130 -10.64 12.13 7.70
C ALA A 130 -9.98 11.44 6.49
N VAL A 131 -10.76 10.73 5.67
CA VAL A 131 -10.27 10.14 4.41
C VAL A 131 -9.75 11.23 3.48
N LYS A 132 -10.53 12.29 3.23
CA LYS A 132 -10.12 13.43 2.37
C LYS A 132 -8.83 14.07 2.85
N SER A 133 -8.72 14.34 4.16
CA SER A 133 -7.51 14.94 4.76
C SER A 133 -6.28 14.05 4.62
N ARG A 134 -6.42 12.74 4.91
CA ARG A 134 -5.32 11.78 4.78
C ARG A 134 -4.89 11.60 3.33
N LEU A 135 -5.83 11.54 2.40
CA LEU A 135 -5.55 11.43 0.96
C LEU A 135 -4.78 12.66 0.45
N LEU A 136 -5.21 13.87 0.83
CA LEU A 136 -4.49 15.09 0.47
C LEU A 136 -3.04 15.06 0.96
N ARG A 137 -2.83 14.70 2.23
CA ARG A 137 -1.48 14.59 2.80
C ARG A 137 -0.63 13.51 2.12
N ALA A 138 -1.23 12.37 1.79
CA ALA A 138 -0.56 11.31 1.02
C ALA A 138 -0.07 11.82 -0.33
N ARG A 139 -0.96 12.47 -1.09
CA ARG A 139 -0.63 13.02 -2.42
C ARG A 139 0.45 14.11 -2.36
N LEU A 140 0.40 14.98 -1.37
CA LEU A 140 1.43 16.02 -1.17
C LEU A 140 2.80 15.39 -0.88
N GLN A 141 2.87 14.41 0.03
CA GLN A 141 4.11 13.73 0.34
C GLN A 141 4.66 12.94 -0.85
N LEU A 142 3.79 12.27 -1.62
CA LEU A 142 4.20 11.57 -2.84
C LEU A 142 4.75 12.54 -3.88
N ARG A 143 4.06 13.65 -4.14
CA ARG A 143 4.53 14.69 -5.06
C ARG A 143 5.91 15.21 -4.67
N ASP A 144 6.12 15.53 -3.40
CA ASP A 144 7.39 16.06 -2.92
C ASP A 144 8.54 15.05 -3.08
N ARG A 145 8.28 13.78 -2.79
CA ARG A 145 9.30 12.72 -2.93
C ARG A 145 9.62 12.44 -4.39
N LEU A 146 8.61 12.34 -5.25
CA LEU A 146 8.80 12.13 -6.69
C LEU A 146 9.50 13.32 -7.35
N SER A 147 9.14 14.56 -7.01
CA SER A 147 9.83 15.76 -7.53
C SER A 147 11.32 15.76 -7.18
N ARG A 148 11.67 15.42 -5.93
CA ARG A 148 13.10 15.32 -5.53
C ARG A 148 13.82 14.20 -6.27
N PHE A 149 13.16 13.09 -6.52
CA PHE A 149 13.74 11.97 -7.27
C PHE A 149 14.07 12.39 -8.70
N PHE A 150 13.12 12.95 -9.43
CA PHE A 150 13.33 13.37 -10.83
C PHE A 150 14.28 14.56 -10.97
N GLN A 151 14.30 15.50 -10.02
CA GLN A 151 15.29 16.58 -10.03
C GLN A 151 16.72 16.07 -9.86
N ARG A 152 16.93 15.02 -9.07
CA ARG A 152 18.26 14.42 -8.91
C ARG A 152 18.72 13.69 -10.17
N GLN A 153 17.82 12.98 -10.87
CA GLN A 153 18.15 12.36 -12.15
C GLN A 153 18.53 13.40 -13.20
N SER A 154 17.72 14.44 -13.39
CA SER A 154 18.01 15.51 -14.35
C SER A 154 19.32 16.25 -14.05
N ALA A 155 19.75 16.35 -12.80
CA ALA A 155 21.02 16.94 -12.41
C ALA A 155 22.22 15.98 -12.61
N GLY A 156 21.96 14.67 -12.67
CA GLY A 156 22.98 13.64 -12.96
C GLY A 156 23.33 13.54 -14.44
N ASP A 157 22.33 13.68 -15.31
CA ASP A 157 22.49 13.57 -16.77
C ASP A 157 23.20 14.79 -17.42
N VAL A 158 23.30 15.91 -16.71
CA VAL A 158 23.99 17.13 -17.21
C VAL A 158 25.51 17.08 -16.97
N LYS A 159 26.03 16.03 -16.34
CA LYS A 159 27.48 15.90 -16.02
C LYS A 159 28.24 14.84 -16.83
N GLN A 160 27.66 14.38 -17.95
CA GLN A 160 28.41 13.55 -18.93
C GLN A 160 28.71 14.33 -20.19
#